data_e982f28b2107899fac4a438c8d75c79e
#
_entry.id   e982f28b2107899fac4a438c8d75c79e
#
_cell.length_a   1.000
_cell.length_b   1.000
_cell.length_c   1.000
_cell.angle_alpha   90.00
_cell.angle_beta   90.00
_cell.angle_gamma   90.00
#
_symmetry.space_group_name_H-M   'P 1'
#
loop_
_entity.id
_entity.type
_entity.pdbx_description
1 polymer ?
#
loop_
_entity_poly.entity_id
_entity_poly.type
_entity_poly.pdbx_seq_one_letter_code
_entity_poly.pdbx_strand_id
1 'polypeptide(L)'
;MMPSSQQDAAASNPVGDDEVSEQRVNQSSSLFQESFEPISPPLTNLETRSLRVPSPALPQSTLSSDATSQSLEPIAFSDLPSDHWAKPAIDSLSAQRWLQGFPDGSFRPDAPITRAEFAAQIAQVFSELPLQSSTSITFQDVPETHWGQASIQRAVQAGFLRGYPGRTFRPNQPVSRAQLIVAVASGLDLEAEANTDVLLQPYQDRNQVPAWAIPSLVAAIRSGLVADAEQLNRLRPQAAATRAEVAAMLHQALVYMGRADPISPADAD
;
A
#
# COMPACT_ATOMS: atom_id res chain seq x y z
N MET A 1 -83.94 -14.54 30.32
CA MET A 1 -83.14 -15.58 31.03
C MET A 1 -81.72 -15.43 30.60
N MET A 2 -80.95 -15.00 31.51
CA MET A 2 -79.46 -14.98 31.47
C MET A 2 -78.88 -16.42 31.45
N PRO A 3 -77.58 -16.70 31.25
CA PRO A 3 -76.34 -15.87 31.39
C PRO A 3 -75.32 -16.03 30.30
N SER A 4 -74.43 -15.03 30.20
CA SER A 4 -72.95 -14.96 30.51
C SER A 4 -72.01 -16.00 29.91
N SER A 5 -71.03 -15.55 29.16
CA SER A 5 -69.59 -15.80 29.46
C SER A 5 -68.72 -14.98 28.58
N GLN A 6 -67.86 -14.14 29.19
CA GLN A 6 -66.64 -13.53 28.70
C GLN A 6 -65.62 -14.62 28.40
N GLN A 7 -64.83 -14.41 27.34
CA GLN A 7 -63.46 -14.93 27.31
C GLN A 7 -62.59 -13.97 26.53
N ASP A 8 -61.57 -13.48 27.23
CA ASP A 8 -60.41 -12.74 26.80
C ASP A 8 -59.63 -13.51 25.75
N ALA A 9 -59.17 -12.81 24.73
CA ALA A 9 -58.08 -13.30 23.87
C ALA A 9 -57.02 -12.22 23.80
N ALA A 10 -55.93 -12.53 24.44
CA ALA A 10 -54.70 -11.74 24.53
C ALA A 10 -54.07 -11.50 23.16
N ALA A 11 -53.65 -10.26 22.95
CA ALA A 11 -52.79 -9.85 21.85
C ALA A 11 -51.40 -10.46 21.99
N SER A 12 -50.93 -11.15 20.96
CA SER A 12 -49.53 -11.56 20.83
C SER A 12 -48.87 -10.65 19.81
N ASN A 13 -47.95 -9.81 20.29
CA ASN A 13 -47.00 -9.08 19.47
C ASN A 13 -45.96 -10.04 18.88
N PRO A 14 -45.58 -9.93 17.61
CA PRO A 14 -44.36 -10.48 17.11
C PRO A 14 -43.23 -9.44 17.29
N VAL A 15 -42.41 -9.66 18.29
CA VAL A 15 -41.09 -9.02 18.43
C VAL A 15 -40.07 -10.00 17.89
N GLY A 16 -39.20 -9.57 16.94
CA GLY A 16 -37.91 -10.17 16.84
C GLY A 16 -37.37 -10.67 15.51
N ASP A 17 -37.31 -9.83 14.46
CA ASP A 17 -36.48 -10.16 13.29
C ASP A 17 -35.45 -9.08 12.91
N ASP A 18 -35.41 -7.92 13.56
CA ASP A 18 -34.45 -6.85 13.23
C ASP A 18 -33.16 -6.89 14.07
N GLU A 19 -33.11 -7.55 15.22
CA GLU A 19 -31.90 -7.61 16.05
C GLU A 19 -30.81 -8.56 15.53
N VAL A 20 -31.16 -9.57 14.74
CA VAL A 20 -30.20 -10.56 14.22
C VAL A 20 -29.35 -10.02 13.07
N SER A 21 -29.86 -9.02 12.35
CA SER A 21 -29.15 -8.42 11.22
C SER A 21 -28.06 -7.41 11.67
N GLU A 22 -28.30 -6.65 12.73
CA GLU A 22 -27.32 -5.70 13.27
C GLU A 22 -26.14 -6.38 13.97
N GLN A 23 -26.37 -7.52 14.63
CA GLN A 23 -25.26 -8.26 15.26
C GLN A 23 -24.33 -8.93 14.25
N ARG A 24 -24.80 -9.31 13.06
CA ARG A 24 -23.94 -9.87 12.01
C ARG A 24 -23.06 -8.82 11.34
N VAL A 25 -23.55 -7.60 11.17
CA VAL A 25 -22.76 -6.49 10.59
C VAL A 25 -21.67 -6.04 11.57
N ASN A 26 -21.98 -6.02 12.88
CA ASN A 26 -21.04 -5.57 13.90
C ASN A 26 -19.91 -6.60 14.16
N GLN A 27 -20.17 -7.91 14.01
CA GLN A 27 -19.14 -8.93 14.13
C GLN A 27 -18.16 -8.94 12.95
N SER A 28 -18.59 -8.57 11.74
CA SER A 28 -17.68 -8.47 10.59
C SER A 28 -16.76 -7.26 10.70
N SER A 29 -17.19 -6.16 11.31
CA SER A 29 -16.36 -4.98 11.54
C SER A 29 -15.30 -5.19 12.63
N SER A 30 -15.60 -6.01 13.67
CA SER A 30 -14.65 -6.27 14.76
C SER A 30 -13.49 -7.20 14.35
N LEU A 31 -13.71 -8.09 13.38
CA LEU A 31 -12.66 -8.98 12.88
C LEU A 31 -11.59 -8.25 12.04
N PHE A 32 -11.91 -7.08 11.49
CA PHE A 32 -10.95 -6.23 10.77
C PHE A 32 -10.17 -5.28 11.68
N GLN A 33 -10.66 -5.03 12.88
CA GLN A 33 -10.08 -4.03 13.80
C GLN A 33 -8.93 -4.59 14.66
N GLU A 34 -8.83 -5.90 14.82
CA GLU A 34 -7.79 -6.54 15.64
C GLU A 34 -6.42 -6.70 14.97
N SER A 35 -6.24 -6.29 13.70
CA SER A 35 -5.08 -6.68 12.90
C SER A 35 -3.96 -5.63 12.79
N PHE A 36 -4.08 -4.46 13.41
CA PHE A 36 -3.07 -3.40 13.27
C PHE A 36 -2.83 -2.61 14.58
N GLU A 37 -2.42 -3.30 15.63
CA GLU A 37 -1.70 -2.60 16.71
C GLU A 37 -0.21 -2.58 16.36
N PRO A 38 0.42 -1.39 16.23
CA PRO A 38 1.85 -1.31 16.04
C PRO A 38 2.54 -1.69 17.36
N ILE A 39 3.35 -2.75 17.33
CA ILE A 39 4.30 -3.00 18.41
C ILE A 39 5.36 -1.91 18.28
N SER A 40 5.27 -0.88 19.11
CA SER A 40 6.31 0.14 19.24
C SER A 40 7.55 -0.47 19.87
N PRO A 41 8.73 -0.35 19.27
CA PRO A 41 9.97 -0.69 19.97
C PRO A 41 10.26 0.36 21.05
N PRO A 42 10.91 0.00 22.16
CA PRO A 42 11.31 0.94 23.20
C PRO A 42 12.32 1.95 22.66
N LEU A 43 12.06 3.22 22.92
CA LEU A 43 12.95 4.33 22.61
C LEU A 43 14.26 4.16 23.43
N THR A 44 15.33 3.79 22.76
CA THR A 44 16.68 3.88 23.32
C THR A 44 17.33 5.15 22.79
N ASN A 45 17.66 6.05 23.70
CA ASN A 45 18.40 7.28 23.48
C ASN A 45 19.69 6.99 22.71
N LEU A 46 19.88 7.62 21.57
CA LEU A 46 21.17 7.72 20.90
C LEU A 46 21.61 9.18 20.92
N GLU A 47 22.65 9.41 21.71
CA GLU A 47 23.34 10.69 21.83
C GLU A 47 23.94 11.12 20.49
N THR A 48 23.67 12.36 20.12
CA THR A 48 24.28 13.11 19.03
C THR A 48 25.80 13.19 19.21
N ARG A 49 26.55 12.49 18.39
CA ARG A 49 28.00 12.71 18.25
C ARG A 49 28.31 13.17 16.83
N SER A 50 28.41 14.49 16.71
CA SER A 50 28.90 15.19 15.49
C SER A 50 30.36 14.83 15.25
N LEU A 51 30.65 14.08 14.19
CA LEU A 51 32.00 13.88 13.69
C LEU A 51 32.12 14.56 12.33
N ARG A 52 32.78 15.70 12.35
CA ARG A 52 33.24 16.44 11.17
C ARG A 52 34.44 15.68 10.58
N VAL A 53 34.28 15.10 9.38
CA VAL A 53 35.37 14.49 8.61
C VAL A 53 35.81 15.49 7.53
N PRO A 54 37.11 15.82 7.41
CA PRO A 54 37.58 16.70 6.33
C PRO A 54 37.62 15.95 5.01
N SER A 55 37.13 16.63 3.96
CA SER A 55 37.14 16.17 2.57
C SER A 55 38.56 16.14 2.01
N PRO A 56 39.02 15.04 1.42
CA PRO A 56 40.19 15.09 0.53
C PRO A 56 39.74 15.47 -0.89
N ALA A 57 40.41 16.45 -1.46
CA ALA A 57 40.28 16.83 -2.87
C ALA A 57 40.73 15.69 -3.78
N LEU A 58 39.84 15.24 -4.66
CA LEU A 58 40.13 14.28 -5.71
C LEU A 58 40.51 15.01 -7.02
N PRO A 59 41.46 14.49 -7.80
CA PRO A 59 41.89 15.09 -9.07
C PRO A 59 40.78 15.01 -10.12
N GLN A 60 40.59 16.11 -10.83
CA GLN A 60 39.67 16.20 -11.96
C GLN A 60 40.22 15.39 -13.12
N SER A 61 39.73 14.17 -13.28
CA SER A 61 39.89 13.43 -14.53
C SER A 61 38.73 13.80 -15.44
N THR A 62 39.06 14.43 -16.56
CA THR A 62 38.16 14.65 -17.69
C THR A 62 37.75 13.31 -18.27
N LEU A 63 36.60 12.79 -17.79
CA LEU A 63 35.94 11.67 -18.45
C LEU A 63 34.94 12.24 -19.45
N SER A 64 35.20 11.93 -20.72
CA SER A 64 34.33 12.17 -21.86
C SER A 64 32.90 11.70 -21.52
N SER A 65 31.97 12.62 -21.67
CA SER A 65 30.51 12.40 -21.53
C SER A 65 29.97 11.67 -22.77
N ASP A 66 30.22 10.38 -22.83
CA ASP A 66 29.54 9.45 -23.73
C ASP A 66 29.02 8.23 -22.94
N ALA A 67 28.38 8.50 -21.81
CA ALA A 67 27.45 7.53 -21.27
C ALA A 67 26.10 7.82 -21.92
N THR A 68 25.89 7.28 -23.11
CA THR A 68 24.57 7.10 -23.71
C THR A 68 23.72 6.39 -22.67
N SER A 69 22.86 7.14 -21.99
CA SER A 69 21.76 6.57 -21.19
C SER A 69 20.91 5.76 -22.17
N GLN A 70 21.18 4.48 -22.27
CA GLN A 70 20.29 3.56 -22.98
C GLN A 70 18.99 3.54 -22.16
N SER A 71 18.05 4.41 -22.52
CA SER A 71 16.68 4.27 -22.05
C SER A 71 16.21 2.90 -22.55
N LEU A 72 16.02 1.98 -21.62
CA LEU A 72 15.51 0.67 -21.95
C LEU A 72 14.07 0.85 -22.44
N GLU A 73 13.74 0.19 -23.57
CA GLU A 73 12.38 0.24 -24.10
C GLU A 73 11.42 -0.39 -23.10
N PRO A 74 10.23 0.23 -22.88
CA PRO A 74 9.17 -0.34 -22.06
C PRO A 74 8.72 -1.72 -22.57
N ILE A 75 8.23 -2.55 -21.68
CA ILE A 75 7.62 -3.82 -22.05
C ILE A 75 6.24 -3.55 -22.61
N ALA A 76 5.97 -3.97 -23.85
CA ALA A 76 4.64 -3.92 -24.43
C ALA A 76 3.77 -5.05 -23.84
N PHE A 77 2.68 -4.69 -23.16
CA PHE A 77 1.72 -5.64 -22.61
C PHE A 77 0.48 -5.71 -23.49
N SER A 78 0.01 -6.94 -23.77
CA SER A 78 -1.10 -7.19 -24.72
C SER A 78 -2.46 -6.65 -24.24
N ASP A 79 -2.63 -6.46 -22.94
CA ASP A 79 -3.86 -6.04 -22.28
C ASP A 79 -3.77 -4.64 -21.64
N LEU A 80 -2.76 -3.84 -22.03
CA LEU A 80 -2.59 -2.47 -21.57
C LEU A 80 -2.84 -1.49 -22.71
N PRO A 81 -4.05 -0.90 -22.83
CA PRO A 81 -4.37 0.08 -23.85
C PRO A 81 -3.45 1.32 -23.79
N SER A 82 -3.28 1.99 -24.93
CA SER A 82 -2.44 3.18 -25.02
C SER A 82 -2.93 4.35 -24.19
N ASP A 83 -4.24 4.44 -23.96
CA ASP A 83 -4.96 5.45 -23.18
C ASP A 83 -5.20 5.03 -21.71
N HIS A 84 -4.63 3.91 -21.27
CA HIS A 84 -4.78 3.48 -19.87
C HIS A 84 -4.07 4.45 -18.93
N TRP A 85 -4.78 4.99 -17.95
CA TRP A 85 -4.31 6.03 -17.02
C TRP A 85 -2.96 5.70 -16.33
N ALA A 86 -2.68 4.45 -16.02
CA ALA A 86 -1.45 4.03 -15.37
C ALA A 86 -0.34 3.63 -16.37
N LYS A 87 -0.62 3.70 -17.68
CA LYS A 87 0.36 3.26 -18.69
C LYS A 87 1.70 3.97 -18.57
N PRO A 88 1.78 5.30 -18.40
CA PRO A 88 3.07 5.98 -18.27
C PRO A 88 3.89 5.47 -17.08
N ALA A 89 3.24 5.19 -15.94
CA ALA A 89 3.92 4.62 -14.78
C ALA A 89 4.39 3.18 -15.01
N ILE A 90 3.55 2.36 -15.65
CA ILE A 90 3.87 0.98 -16.00
C ILE A 90 5.03 0.94 -16.99
N ASP A 91 5.01 1.79 -18.01
CA ASP A 91 6.08 1.91 -19.00
C ASP A 91 7.40 2.32 -18.35
N SER A 92 7.39 3.34 -17.50
CA SER A 92 8.57 3.80 -16.76
C SER A 92 9.19 2.70 -15.92
N LEU A 93 8.37 1.98 -15.14
CA LEU A 93 8.86 0.89 -14.29
C LEU A 93 9.31 -0.34 -15.08
N SER A 94 8.62 -0.67 -16.17
CA SER A 94 8.96 -1.83 -17.01
C SER A 94 10.21 -1.59 -17.84
N ALA A 95 10.45 -0.36 -18.30
CA ALA A 95 11.69 0.04 -18.95
C ALA A 95 12.90 -0.24 -18.05
N GLN A 96 12.79 0.05 -16.77
CA GLN A 96 13.82 -0.22 -15.78
C GLN A 96 13.88 -1.69 -15.31
N ARG A 97 13.02 -2.57 -15.86
CA ARG A 97 12.88 -3.97 -15.42
C ARG A 97 12.46 -4.13 -13.96
N TRP A 98 11.95 -3.07 -13.34
CA TRP A 98 11.41 -3.11 -11.97
C TRP A 98 10.02 -3.70 -11.91
N LEU A 99 9.31 -3.73 -13.05
CA LEU A 99 7.99 -4.30 -13.18
C LEU A 99 7.96 -5.27 -14.37
N GLN A 100 7.30 -6.42 -14.16
CA GLN A 100 7.15 -7.45 -15.17
C GLN A 100 5.69 -7.89 -15.26
N GLY A 101 5.31 -8.37 -16.45
CA GLY A 101 4.03 -9.00 -16.70
C GLY A 101 4.06 -10.51 -16.47
N PHE A 102 3.04 -11.16 -17.00
CA PHE A 102 2.89 -12.61 -16.97
C PHE A 102 3.53 -13.25 -18.22
N PRO A 103 3.81 -14.56 -18.17
CA PRO A 103 4.40 -15.27 -19.33
C PRO A 103 3.56 -15.24 -20.61
N ASP A 104 2.26 -14.97 -20.50
CA ASP A 104 1.33 -14.80 -21.62
C ASP A 104 1.40 -13.41 -22.29
N GLY A 105 2.31 -12.54 -21.83
CA GLY A 105 2.48 -11.18 -22.33
C GLY A 105 1.49 -10.18 -21.74
N SER A 106 0.62 -10.57 -20.81
CA SER A 106 -0.32 -9.67 -20.14
C SER A 106 0.30 -8.97 -18.92
N PHE A 107 -0.25 -7.82 -18.53
CA PHE A 107 0.05 -7.13 -17.28
C PHE A 107 -1.04 -7.33 -16.23
N ARG A 108 -2.28 -7.42 -16.66
CA ARG A 108 -3.51 -7.52 -15.85
C ARG A 108 -3.67 -6.30 -14.93
N PRO A 109 -3.82 -5.08 -15.49
CA PRO A 109 -3.81 -3.83 -14.73
C PRO A 109 -4.87 -3.78 -13.65
N ASP A 110 -6.07 -4.28 -13.90
CA ASP A 110 -7.23 -4.25 -12.99
C ASP A 110 -7.26 -5.44 -12.00
N ALA A 111 -6.35 -6.39 -12.15
CA ALA A 111 -6.31 -7.53 -11.23
C ALA A 111 -5.84 -7.10 -9.84
N PRO A 112 -6.46 -7.61 -8.75
CA PRO A 112 -5.98 -7.36 -7.41
C PRO A 112 -4.59 -7.97 -7.21
N ILE A 113 -3.75 -7.31 -6.40
CA ILE A 113 -2.42 -7.80 -6.05
C ILE A 113 -2.44 -8.50 -4.69
N THR A 114 -1.73 -9.62 -4.57
CA THR A 114 -1.51 -10.29 -3.29
C THR A 114 -0.36 -9.65 -2.50
N ARG A 115 -0.30 -9.90 -1.20
CA ARG A 115 0.76 -9.37 -0.34
C ARG A 115 2.14 -9.89 -0.72
N ALA A 116 2.27 -11.12 -1.20
CA ALA A 116 3.53 -11.66 -1.68
C ALA A 116 3.98 -11.01 -3.00
N GLU A 117 3.06 -10.79 -3.95
CA GLU A 117 3.36 -10.08 -5.20
C GLU A 117 3.75 -8.62 -4.93
N PHE A 118 3.04 -7.95 -4.02
CA PHE A 118 3.39 -6.60 -3.63
C PHE A 118 4.77 -6.53 -2.95
N ALA A 119 5.08 -7.47 -2.06
CA ALA A 119 6.42 -7.58 -1.46
C ALA A 119 7.51 -7.78 -2.53
N ALA A 120 7.24 -8.58 -3.56
CA ALA A 120 8.16 -8.78 -4.67
C ALA A 120 8.41 -7.49 -5.46
N GLN A 121 7.37 -6.71 -5.75
CA GLN A 121 7.51 -5.43 -6.43
C GLN A 121 8.28 -4.41 -5.57
N ILE A 122 7.99 -4.28 -4.27
CA ILE A 122 8.74 -3.44 -3.35
C ILE A 122 10.23 -3.83 -3.34
N ALA A 123 10.53 -5.12 -3.20
CA ALA A 123 11.90 -5.61 -3.14
C ALA A 123 12.68 -5.33 -4.43
N GLN A 124 12.01 -5.31 -5.58
CA GLN A 124 12.57 -5.00 -6.88
C GLN A 124 12.81 -3.49 -7.03
N VAL A 125 11.77 -2.68 -6.84
CA VAL A 125 11.79 -1.23 -7.06
C VAL A 125 12.74 -0.54 -6.08
N PHE A 126 12.71 -0.96 -4.81
CA PHE A 126 13.50 -0.36 -3.74
C PHE A 126 14.68 -1.23 -3.31
N SER A 127 15.26 -1.99 -4.25
CA SER A 127 16.39 -2.89 -3.99
C SER A 127 17.63 -2.19 -3.42
N GLU A 128 17.82 -0.92 -3.74
CA GLU A 128 18.98 -0.12 -3.29
C GLU A 128 18.74 0.63 -1.97
N LEU A 129 17.50 0.64 -1.45
CA LEU A 129 17.25 1.30 -0.17
C LEU A 129 17.92 0.53 0.97
N PRO A 130 18.45 1.25 1.97
CA PRO A 130 18.99 0.63 3.16
C PRO A 130 17.90 -0.12 3.92
N LEU A 131 18.29 -1.20 4.58
CA LEU A 131 17.39 -1.92 5.46
C LEU A 131 17.25 -1.16 6.79
N GLN A 132 16.02 -0.94 7.24
CA GLN A 132 15.72 -0.35 8.54
C GLN A 132 15.99 -1.33 9.69
N SER A 133 15.98 -2.63 9.38
CA SER A 133 16.28 -3.68 10.36
C SER A 133 17.10 -4.80 9.74
N SER A 134 18.10 -5.28 10.44
CA SER A 134 18.86 -6.48 10.08
C SER A 134 18.21 -7.78 10.58
N THR A 135 17.13 -7.68 11.36
CA THR A 135 16.48 -8.85 11.95
C THR A 135 15.70 -9.62 10.91
N SER A 136 16.01 -10.90 10.76
CA SER A 136 15.23 -11.83 9.96
C SER A 136 14.01 -12.29 10.73
N ILE A 137 12.84 -12.14 10.14
CA ILE A 137 11.56 -12.58 10.75
C ILE A 137 11.05 -13.79 9.99
N THR A 138 10.94 -14.93 10.68
CA THR A 138 10.33 -16.13 10.09
C THR A 138 8.81 -16.10 10.31
N PHE A 139 8.05 -16.21 9.22
CA PHE A 139 6.60 -16.32 9.25
C PHE A 139 6.18 -17.76 9.11
N GLN A 140 5.18 -18.19 9.90
CA GLN A 140 4.71 -19.59 9.93
C GLN A 140 4.07 -20.02 8.59
N ASP A 141 3.48 -19.08 7.88
CA ASP A 141 2.77 -19.27 6.61
C ASP A 141 3.62 -18.90 5.38
N VAL A 142 4.92 -18.67 5.56
CA VAL A 142 5.89 -18.42 4.48
C VAL A 142 7.08 -19.35 4.68
N PRO A 143 6.99 -20.60 4.21
CA PRO A 143 8.11 -21.54 4.31
C PRO A 143 9.30 -21.07 3.44
N GLU A 144 10.48 -21.57 3.73
CA GLU A 144 11.71 -21.24 2.97
C GLU A 144 11.60 -21.53 1.47
N THR A 145 10.77 -22.51 1.11
CA THR A 145 10.49 -22.87 -0.29
C THR A 145 9.47 -21.95 -0.97
N HIS A 146 8.86 -21.01 -0.24
CA HIS A 146 7.91 -20.07 -0.84
C HIS A 146 8.63 -19.13 -1.80
N TRP A 147 8.11 -19.00 -3.04
CA TRP A 147 8.73 -18.21 -4.10
C TRP A 147 9.04 -16.75 -3.70
N GLY A 148 8.19 -16.14 -2.88
CA GLY A 148 8.32 -14.76 -2.43
C GLY A 148 9.06 -14.59 -1.10
N GLN A 149 9.63 -15.63 -0.51
CA GLN A 149 10.22 -15.60 0.83
C GLN A 149 11.29 -14.50 0.97
N ALA A 150 12.24 -14.46 0.05
CA ALA A 150 13.32 -13.47 0.06
C ALA A 150 12.80 -12.04 -0.11
N SER A 151 11.82 -11.84 -1.00
CA SER A 151 11.20 -10.53 -1.25
C SER A 151 10.37 -10.05 -0.05
N ILE A 152 9.62 -10.95 0.59
CA ILE A 152 8.87 -10.68 1.81
C ILE A 152 9.84 -10.25 2.93
N GLN A 153 10.93 -11.01 3.10
CA GLN A 153 11.95 -10.69 4.09
C GLN A 153 12.53 -9.29 3.86
N ARG A 154 12.90 -8.98 2.60
CA ARG A 154 13.45 -7.68 2.24
C ARG A 154 12.45 -6.55 2.45
N ALA A 155 11.20 -6.69 2.01
CA ALA A 155 10.16 -5.67 2.18
C ALA A 155 9.86 -5.38 3.66
N VAL A 156 9.94 -6.41 4.51
CA VAL A 156 9.79 -6.25 5.96
C VAL A 156 11.00 -5.57 6.57
N GLN A 157 12.22 -5.97 6.23
CA GLN A 157 13.45 -5.35 6.72
C GLN A 157 13.60 -3.89 6.26
N ALA A 158 13.12 -3.56 5.08
CA ALA A 158 13.10 -2.20 4.54
C ALA A 158 11.95 -1.33 5.11
N GLY A 159 11.11 -1.86 6.03
CA GLY A 159 10.07 -1.11 6.72
C GLY A 159 8.76 -0.92 5.95
N PHE A 160 8.65 -1.44 4.71
CA PHE A 160 7.43 -1.30 3.91
C PHE A 160 6.30 -2.19 4.42
N LEU A 161 6.60 -3.43 4.79
CA LEU A 161 5.60 -4.40 5.20
C LEU A 161 5.87 -4.92 6.61
N ARG A 162 4.80 -5.38 7.26
CA ARG A 162 4.85 -6.02 8.58
C ARG A 162 4.03 -7.30 8.56
N GLY A 163 4.36 -8.22 9.45
CA GLY A 163 3.53 -9.40 9.71
C GLY A 163 2.32 -9.08 10.58
N TYR A 164 1.45 -10.07 10.73
CA TYR A 164 0.31 -10.06 11.62
C TYR A 164 0.64 -10.74 12.96
N PRO A 165 -0.18 -10.55 14.00
CA PRO A 165 -0.10 -11.33 15.22
C PRO A 165 -0.05 -12.83 14.93
N GLY A 166 0.65 -13.60 15.78
CA GLY A 166 0.87 -15.02 15.54
C GLY A 166 1.95 -15.33 14.50
N ARG A 167 2.82 -14.35 14.16
CA ARG A 167 3.92 -14.54 13.22
C ARG A 167 3.47 -15.05 11.85
N THR A 168 2.37 -14.49 11.33
CA THR A 168 1.87 -14.78 9.98
C THR A 168 2.08 -13.58 9.06
N PHE A 169 2.24 -13.83 7.76
CA PHE A 169 2.36 -12.80 6.73
C PHE A 169 1.13 -12.70 5.84
N ARG A 170 0.43 -13.82 5.66
CA ARG A 170 -0.73 -13.98 4.77
C ARG A 170 -0.38 -13.67 3.30
N PRO A 171 0.56 -14.41 2.69
CA PRO A 171 1.13 -14.10 1.37
C PRO A 171 0.10 -14.01 0.25
N ASN A 172 -0.95 -14.82 0.29
CA ASN A 172 -1.99 -14.88 -0.75
C ASN A 172 -3.17 -13.91 -0.51
N GLN A 173 -3.15 -13.15 0.60
CA GLN A 173 -4.22 -12.18 0.88
C GLN A 173 -4.08 -10.98 -0.05
N PRO A 174 -5.19 -10.50 -0.70
CA PRO A 174 -5.16 -9.24 -1.42
C PRO A 174 -4.78 -8.06 -0.51
N VAL A 175 -4.03 -7.12 -1.04
CA VAL A 175 -3.68 -5.87 -0.34
C VAL A 175 -4.81 -4.88 -0.54
N SER A 176 -5.30 -4.23 0.53
CA SER A 176 -6.23 -3.11 0.38
C SER A 176 -5.50 -1.82 0.01
N ARG A 177 -6.22 -0.86 -0.60
CA ARG A 177 -5.65 0.46 -0.93
C ARG A 177 -5.09 1.18 0.31
N ALA A 178 -5.77 1.10 1.45
CA ALA A 178 -5.24 1.66 2.69
C ALA A 178 -3.91 0.98 3.09
N GLN A 179 -3.81 -0.35 2.96
CA GLN A 179 -2.57 -1.07 3.25
C GLN A 179 -1.45 -0.73 2.27
N LEU A 180 -1.76 -0.56 0.98
CA LEU A 180 -0.81 -0.10 -0.03
C LEU A 180 -0.22 1.26 0.34
N ILE A 181 -1.07 2.24 0.63
CA ILE A 181 -0.66 3.62 0.97
C ILE A 181 0.19 3.62 2.25
N VAL A 182 -0.26 2.94 3.30
CA VAL A 182 0.47 2.84 4.57
C VAL A 182 1.82 2.15 4.39
N ALA A 183 1.89 1.10 3.56
CA ALA A 183 3.13 0.40 3.31
C ALA A 183 4.17 1.32 2.64
N VAL A 184 3.78 2.06 1.59
CA VAL A 184 4.69 2.97 0.88
C VAL A 184 5.09 4.13 1.79
N ALA A 185 4.15 4.74 2.52
CA ALA A 185 4.46 5.81 3.47
C ALA A 185 5.43 5.35 4.57
N SER A 186 5.24 4.14 5.12
CA SER A 186 6.12 3.58 6.14
C SER A 186 7.52 3.27 5.61
N GLY A 187 7.62 2.71 4.41
CA GLY A 187 8.92 2.38 3.80
C GLY A 187 9.74 3.61 3.43
N LEU A 188 9.07 4.74 3.13
CA LEU A 188 9.69 6.03 2.86
C LEU A 188 9.87 6.89 4.13
N ASP A 189 9.52 6.36 5.30
CA ASP A 189 9.62 7.05 6.60
C ASP A 189 8.90 8.42 6.61
N LEU A 190 7.71 8.47 5.98
CA LEU A 190 6.92 9.70 5.92
C LEU A 190 6.28 9.99 7.27
N GLU A 191 6.59 11.14 7.83
CA GLU A 191 6.03 11.57 9.10
C GLU A 191 4.62 12.15 8.95
N ALA A 192 3.73 11.74 9.84
CA ALA A 192 2.40 12.33 9.98
C ALA A 192 2.46 13.54 10.91
N GLU A 193 2.09 14.71 10.40
CA GLU A 193 1.96 15.90 11.21
C GLU A 193 0.56 16.03 11.86
N ALA A 194 0.48 16.87 12.91
CA ALA A 194 -0.64 16.95 13.84
C ALA A 194 -1.97 17.53 13.31
N ASN A 195 -2.14 17.90 12.03
CA ASN A 195 -3.38 18.46 11.48
C ASN A 195 -3.93 17.59 10.33
N THR A 196 -4.42 16.42 10.68
CA THR A 196 -4.78 15.37 9.74
C THR A 196 -6.12 15.57 9.02
N ASP A 197 -7.10 16.21 9.65
CA ASP A 197 -8.49 16.20 9.16
C ASP A 197 -8.71 17.04 7.90
N VAL A 198 -7.96 18.12 7.71
CA VAL A 198 -8.16 19.05 6.59
C VAL A 198 -7.84 18.40 5.24
N LEU A 199 -6.78 17.58 5.18
CA LEU A 199 -6.34 16.92 3.94
C LEU A 199 -7.28 15.79 3.50
N LEU A 200 -8.07 15.23 4.40
CA LEU A 200 -9.06 14.21 4.08
C LEU A 200 -10.41 14.80 3.66
N GLN A 201 -10.68 16.08 3.90
CA GLN A 201 -11.98 16.71 3.60
C GLN A 201 -12.41 16.59 2.13
N PRO A 202 -11.52 16.68 1.12
CA PRO A 202 -11.92 16.54 -0.27
C PRO A 202 -12.47 15.15 -0.63
N TYR A 203 -12.15 14.13 0.16
CA TYR A 203 -12.52 12.75 -0.16
C TYR A 203 -13.89 12.39 0.41
N GLN A 204 -14.78 11.94 -0.47
CA GLN A 204 -16.17 11.61 -0.13
C GLN A 204 -16.29 10.43 0.84
N ASP A 205 -15.36 9.51 0.79
CA ASP A 205 -15.33 8.27 1.56
C ASP A 205 -14.31 8.28 2.72
N ARG A 206 -13.89 9.48 3.15
CA ARG A 206 -12.94 9.64 4.27
C ARG A 206 -13.36 8.91 5.55
N ASN A 207 -14.68 8.77 5.78
CA ASN A 207 -15.22 8.09 6.94
C ASN A 207 -15.00 6.56 6.91
N GLN A 208 -14.63 6.01 5.75
CA GLN A 208 -14.29 4.59 5.58
C GLN A 208 -12.81 4.32 5.82
N VAL A 209 -12.00 5.35 6.02
CA VAL A 209 -10.57 5.21 6.32
C VAL A 209 -10.40 4.65 7.72
N PRO A 210 -9.75 3.50 7.89
CA PRO A 210 -9.47 2.95 9.21
C PRO A 210 -8.59 3.90 10.03
N ALA A 211 -8.87 4.03 11.32
CA ALA A 211 -8.14 4.95 12.21
C ALA A 211 -6.62 4.73 12.19
N TRP A 212 -6.16 3.47 12.10
CA TRP A 212 -4.74 3.13 12.01
C TRP A 212 -4.06 3.63 10.73
N ALA A 213 -4.81 3.85 9.65
CA ALA A 213 -4.26 4.28 8.36
C ALA A 213 -4.20 5.81 8.22
N ILE A 214 -4.98 6.57 9.02
CA ILE A 214 -5.11 8.03 8.89
C ILE A 214 -3.75 8.74 8.89
N PRO A 215 -2.84 8.52 9.84
CA PRO A 215 -1.57 9.24 9.86
C PRO A 215 -0.74 9.05 8.59
N SER A 216 -0.53 7.81 8.18
CA SER A 216 0.25 7.48 6.98
C SER A 216 -0.44 7.93 5.70
N LEU A 217 -1.78 7.87 5.65
CA LEU A 217 -2.56 8.34 4.50
C LEU A 217 -2.40 9.84 4.30
N VAL A 218 -2.47 10.62 5.39
CA VAL A 218 -2.29 12.08 5.35
C VAL A 218 -0.87 12.43 4.92
N ALA A 219 0.14 11.73 5.43
CA ALA A 219 1.52 11.90 5.02
C ALA A 219 1.70 11.60 3.51
N ALA A 220 1.10 10.53 3.01
CA ALA A 220 1.13 10.15 1.60
C ALA A 220 0.44 11.17 0.69
N ILE A 221 -0.74 11.69 1.09
CA ILE A 221 -1.46 12.74 0.33
C ILE A 221 -0.59 14.00 0.24
N ARG A 222 -0.01 14.44 1.35
CA ARG A 222 0.86 15.62 1.39
C ARG A 222 2.09 15.47 0.50
N SER A 223 2.66 14.29 0.45
CA SER A 223 3.83 13.98 -0.37
C SER A 223 3.48 13.72 -1.85
N GLY A 224 2.21 13.87 -2.26
CA GLY A 224 1.78 13.64 -3.64
C GLY A 224 1.81 12.18 -4.08
N LEU A 225 1.88 11.23 -3.14
CA LEU A 225 1.92 9.80 -3.46
C LEU A 225 0.56 9.22 -3.84
N VAL A 226 -0.52 9.83 -3.37
CA VAL A 226 -1.89 9.37 -3.66
C VAL A 226 -2.33 10.02 -4.97
N ALA A 227 -1.93 9.41 -6.09
CA ALA A 227 -2.46 9.73 -7.40
C ALA A 227 -3.59 8.75 -7.72
N ASP A 228 -4.77 9.27 -8.02
CA ASP A 228 -5.87 8.48 -8.54
C ASP A 228 -6.46 9.23 -9.75
N ALA A 229 -6.06 8.83 -10.95
CA ALA A 229 -6.46 9.52 -12.16
C ALA A 229 -7.95 9.34 -12.48
N GLU A 230 -8.57 8.25 -12.00
CA GLU A 230 -9.97 7.97 -12.30
C GLU A 230 -10.97 8.57 -11.32
N GLN A 231 -10.60 8.73 -10.04
CA GLN A 231 -11.52 9.17 -8.99
C GLN A 231 -10.84 10.09 -7.98
N LEU A 232 -10.52 11.30 -8.41
CA LEU A 232 -9.80 12.32 -7.62
C LEU A 232 -10.38 12.64 -6.23
N ASN A 233 -11.62 12.22 -5.95
CA ASN A 233 -12.32 12.53 -4.70
C ASN A 233 -12.70 11.28 -3.87
N ARG A 234 -12.13 10.11 -4.17
CA ARG A 234 -12.37 8.86 -3.44
C ARG A 234 -11.07 8.11 -3.16
N LEU A 235 -10.88 7.73 -1.92
CA LEU A 235 -9.73 6.94 -1.46
C LEU A 235 -9.92 5.44 -1.66
N ARG A 236 -11.16 4.96 -1.60
CA ARG A 236 -11.53 3.53 -1.64
C ARG A 236 -10.68 2.67 -0.69
N PRO A 237 -10.54 3.03 0.59
CA PRO A 237 -9.51 2.50 1.47
C PRO A 237 -9.59 0.98 1.68
N GLN A 238 -10.80 0.42 1.61
CA GLN A 238 -11.04 -1.01 1.83
C GLN A 238 -11.06 -1.83 0.53
N ALA A 239 -11.09 -1.18 -0.65
CA ALA A 239 -11.03 -1.89 -1.92
C ALA A 239 -9.67 -2.60 -2.07
N ALA A 240 -9.66 -3.75 -2.72
CA ALA A 240 -8.41 -4.40 -3.12
C ALA A 240 -7.64 -3.47 -4.08
N ALA A 241 -6.36 -3.27 -3.80
CA ALA A 241 -5.48 -2.52 -4.69
C ALA A 241 -5.24 -3.31 -5.97
N THR A 242 -5.35 -2.64 -7.12
CA THR A 242 -5.04 -3.25 -8.41
C THR A 242 -3.54 -3.17 -8.71
N ARG A 243 -3.09 -3.97 -9.65
CA ARG A 243 -1.70 -3.95 -10.11
C ARG A 243 -1.32 -2.59 -10.72
N ALA A 244 -2.26 -1.95 -11.44
CA ALA A 244 -2.07 -0.61 -11.98
C ALA A 244 -1.92 0.45 -10.87
N GLU A 245 -2.74 0.41 -9.84
CA GLU A 245 -2.65 1.31 -8.69
C GLU A 245 -1.33 1.16 -7.93
N VAL A 246 -0.85 -0.07 -7.80
CA VAL A 246 0.46 -0.33 -7.20
C VAL A 246 1.58 0.25 -8.06
N ALA A 247 1.56 0.01 -9.38
CA ALA A 247 2.57 0.56 -10.30
C ALA A 247 2.60 2.10 -10.23
N ALA A 248 1.43 2.75 -10.30
CA ALA A 248 1.34 4.21 -10.21
C ALA A 248 1.90 4.73 -8.88
N MET A 249 1.57 4.11 -7.75
CA MET A 249 2.07 4.54 -6.44
C MET A 249 3.57 4.31 -6.26
N LEU A 250 4.11 3.20 -6.75
CA LEU A 250 5.55 2.94 -6.72
C LEU A 250 6.33 3.92 -7.61
N HIS A 251 5.77 4.29 -8.76
CA HIS A 251 6.34 5.33 -9.61
C HIS A 251 6.34 6.69 -8.90
N GLN A 252 5.23 7.11 -8.29
CA GLN A 252 5.16 8.35 -7.52
C GLN A 252 6.13 8.36 -6.34
N ALA A 253 6.34 7.21 -5.70
CA ALA A 253 7.35 7.06 -4.65
C ALA A 253 8.77 7.31 -5.19
N LEU A 254 9.09 6.82 -6.38
CA LEU A 254 10.37 7.09 -7.05
C LEU A 254 10.53 8.56 -7.44
N VAL A 255 9.46 9.21 -7.92
CA VAL A 255 9.43 10.66 -8.20
C VAL A 255 9.69 11.45 -6.92
N TYR A 256 9.01 11.11 -5.83
CA TYR A 256 9.23 11.74 -4.52
C TYR A 256 10.69 11.61 -4.05
N MET A 257 11.33 10.50 -4.35
CA MET A 257 12.75 10.25 -4.04
C MET A 257 13.72 10.90 -5.04
N GLY A 258 13.25 11.54 -6.11
CA GLY A 258 14.08 12.08 -7.18
C GLY A 258 14.76 11.00 -8.02
N ARG A 259 14.17 9.80 -8.13
CA ARG A 259 14.69 8.64 -8.88
C ARG A 259 13.91 8.34 -10.16
N ALA A 260 12.82 9.04 -10.39
CA ALA A 260 12.05 9.01 -11.63
C ALA A 260 11.55 10.42 -11.95
N ASP A 261 11.33 10.69 -13.22
CA ASP A 261 10.72 11.93 -13.66
C ASP A 261 9.21 11.92 -13.42
N PRO A 262 8.60 13.08 -13.06
CA PRO A 262 7.15 13.17 -12.97
C PRO A 262 6.50 12.87 -14.32
N ILE A 263 5.41 12.11 -14.31
CA ILE A 263 4.57 11.91 -15.51
C ILE A 263 3.92 13.23 -15.86
N SER A 264 4.18 13.71 -17.07
CA SER A 264 3.55 14.91 -17.59
C SER A 264 2.07 14.66 -17.90
N PRO A 265 1.17 15.64 -17.68
CA PRO A 265 -0.20 15.54 -18.17
C PRO A 265 -0.32 15.28 -19.69
N ALA A 266 0.72 15.67 -20.46
CA ALA A 266 0.80 15.40 -21.90
C ALA A 266 1.11 13.93 -22.23
N ASP A 267 1.59 13.15 -21.29
CA ASP A 267 1.89 11.72 -21.47
C ASP A 267 0.68 10.82 -21.09
N ALA A 268 -0.42 11.45 -20.65
CA ALA A 268 -1.64 10.77 -20.22
C ALA A 268 -2.77 10.86 -21.28
N ASP A 269 -2.55 11.55 -22.43
CA ASP A 269 -3.42 11.61 -23.60
C ASP A 269 -2.91 10.62 -24.71
#